data_5fd3a40bf6f9cea7f0f0e733e1c65cdc
#
_entry.id   5fd3a40bf6f9cea7f0f0e733e1c65cdc
#
_cell.length_a   1.000
_cell.length_b   1.000
_cell.length_c   1.000
_cell.angle_alpha   90.00
_cell.angle_beta   90.00
_cell.angle_gamma   90.00
#
_symmetry.space_group_name_H-M   'P 1'
#
loop_
_entity.id
_entity.type
_entity.pdbx_description
1 polymer ?
#
loop_
_entity_poly.entity_id
_entity_poly.type
_entity_poly.pdbx_seq_one_letter_code
_entity_poly.pdbx_strand_id
1 'polypeptide(L)'
;IGVADGGGVGGEVLDDGQELIIMKGGRGGLGNVHFKSATMQTPRFAQPGEPGSEGWITLELKVLADVGLVGFPNAGKSTLISKLSNAKPKIANYPFTTLTPNLGMVAYRDFQSFVIADIPGIIEGASEGKGIGLRFLRHIERNSVLLYMLPVISEEGVRSAEEILHEYQILQNELNQYNPELLDKNYLVALTKCDAASQEEIDEIKKKLPKSMPVIDVSSVTEYHLSELKDLLWKRLAE
;
A
#
# COMPACT_ATOMS: atom_id res chain seq x y z
N ILE A 1 -9.08 -8.02 -4.19
CA ILE A 1 -10.24 -7.42 -4.89
C ILE A 1 -11.49 -7.73 -4.09
N GLY A 2 -12.22 -6.70 -3.67
CA GLY A 2 -13.51 -6.84 -3.01
C GLY A 2 -14.66 -6.77 -4.03
N VAL A 3 -15.69 -7.58 -3.84
CA VAL A 3 -16.90 -7.55 -4.63
C VAL A 3 -18.07 -7.20 -3.71
N ALA A 4 -18.73 -6.08 -3.96
CA ALA A 4 -19.97 -5.70 -3.28
C ALA A 4 -21.10 -5.72 -4.29
N ASP A 5 -22.18 -6.44 -3.98
CA ASP A 5 -23.43 -6.34 -4.70
C ASP A 5 -24.48 -5.60 -3.86
N GLY A 6 -25.47 -5.04 -4.51
CA GLY A 6 -26.59 -4.35 -3.84
C GLY A 6 -27.50 -5.29 -3.01
N GLY A 7 -27.17 -6.56 -2.87
CA GLY A 7 -27.97 -7.60 -2.23
C GLY A 7 -27.28 -8.41 -1.13
N GLY A 8 -26.03 -8.12 -0.78
CA GLY A 8 -25.42 -8.65 0.44
C GLY A 8 -24.58 -9.93 0.29
N VAL A 9 -24.16 -10.33 -0.89
CA VAL A 9 -23.15 -11.39 -1.07
C VAL A 9 -21.83 -10.75 -1.52
N GLY A 10 -21.15 -10.11 -0.58
CA GLY A 10 -19.79 -9.64 -0.80
C GLY A 10 -18.80 -10.80 -0.64
N GLY A 11 -17.82 -10.88 -1.53
CA GLY A 11 -16.68 -11.80 -1.42
C GLY A 11 -15.38 -11.06 -1.64
N GLU A 12 -14.29 -11.61 -1.17
CA GLU A 12 -12.95 -11.06 -1.35
C GLU A 12 -12.05 -12.12 -2.00
N VAL A 13 -11.32 -11.71 -3.03
CA VAL A 13 -10.30 -12.53 -3.69
C VAL A 13 -8.95 -12.00 -3.25
N LEU A 14 -8.18 -12.82 -2.54
CA LEU A 14 -6.92 -12.43 -1.88
C LEU A 14 -5.70 -12.99 -2.60
N ASP A 15 -5.80 -14.19 -3.15
CA ASP A 15 -4.68 -14.92 -3.69
C ASP A 15 -4.74 -15.01 -5.22
N ASP A 16 -3.59 -15.15 -5.86
CA ASP A 16 -3.50 -15.39 -7.30
C ASP A 16 -4.09 -16.77 -7.64
N GLY A 17 -4.92 -16.79 -8.69
CA GLY A 17 -5.65 -17.98 -9.08
C GLY A 17 -6.88 -18.33 -8.23
N GLN A 18 -7.19 -17.56 -7.20
CA GLN A 18 -8.42 -17.74 -6.43
C GLN A 18 -9.65 -17.38 -7.27
N GLU A 19 -10.62 -18.27 -7.29
CA GLU A 19 -11.90 -18.09 -8.00
C GLU A 19 -13.04 -17.87 -7.01
N LEU A 20 -13.90 -16.90 -7.31
CA LEU A 20 -15.13 -16.64 -6.57
C LEU A 20 -16.32 -16.65 -7.52
N ILE A 21 -17.26 -17.58 -7.30
CA ILE A 21 -18.50 -17.63 -8.07
C ILE A 21 -19.48 -16.61 -7.50
N ILE A 22 -19.70 -15.52 -8.23
CA ILE A 22 -20.57 -14.41 -7.81
C ILE A 22 -22.03 -14.67 -8.25
N MET A 23 -22.21 -15.20 -9.45
CA MET A 23 -23.52 -15.51 -10.01
C MET A 23 -23.50 -16.90 -10.64
N LYS A 24 -24.60 -17.61 -10.53
CA LYS A 24 -24.73 -18.95 -11.09
C LYS A 24 -25.38 -18.91 -12.45
N GLY A 25 -24.89 -19.70 -13.37
CA GLY A 25 -25.57 -19.97 -14.64
C GLY A 25 -26.88 -20.70 -14.45
N GLY A 26 -27.79 -20.56 -15.41
CA GLY A 26 -29.01 -21.31 -15.44
C GLY A 26 -28.81 -22.79 -15.77
N ARG A 27 -29.76 -23.61 -15.40
CA ARG A 27 -29.73 -25.02 -15.73
C ARG A 27 -30.04 -25.23 -17.19
N GLY A 28 -29.28 -26.05 -17.89
CA GLY A 28 -29.56 -26.44 -19.28
C GLY A 28 -30.89 -27.16 -19.43
N GLY A 29 -31.56 -26.92 -20.55
CA GLY A 29 -32.79 -27.63 -20.89
C GLY A 29 -32.57 -29.10 -21.28
N LEU A 30 -33.65 -29.83 -21.34
CA LEU A 30 -33.64 -31.24 -21.76
C LEU A 30 -34.23 -31.37 -23.17
N GLY A 31 -33.43 -31.90 -24.07
CA GLY A 31 -33.88 -32.19 -25.43
C GLY A 31 -34.91 -33.32 -25.48
N ASN A 32 -35.63 -33.45 -26.61
CA ASN A 32 -36.70 -34.42 -26.81
C ASN A 32 -36.27 -35.88 -26.56
N VAL A 33 -34.98 -36.20 -26.74
CA VAL A 33 -34.47 -37.56 -26.51
C VAL A 33 -34.63 -37.99 -25.06
N HIS A 34 -34.56 -37.07 -24.09
CA HIS A 34 -34.76 -37.34 -22.67
C HIS A 34 -36.20 -37.76 -22.31
N PHE A 35 -37.15 -37.48 -23.19
CA PHE A 35 -38.58 -37.78 -22.99
C PHE A 35 -39.05 -39.03 -23.75
N LYS A 36 -38.10 -39.79 -24.33
CA LYS A 36 -38.44 -41.08 -24.97
C LYS A 36 -38.95 -42.09 -23.94
N SER A 37 -40.04 -42.76 -24.28
CA SER A 37 -40.58 -43.84 -23.49
C SER A 37 -41.05 -44.97 -24.43
N ALA A 38 -41.44 -46.13 -23.86
CA ALA A 38 -41.90 -47.28 -24.64
C ALA A 38 -43.19 -46.93 -25.48
N THR A 39 -43.99 -46.01 -24.99
CA THR A 39 -45.20 -45.53 -25.65
C THR A 39 -45.01 -44.29 -26.52
N MET A 40 -43.90 -43.55 -26.35
CA MET A 40 -43.57 -42.34 -27.08
C MET A 40 -42.14 -42.35 -27.58
N GLN A 41 -41.91 -42.97 -28.73
CA GLN A 41 -40.54 -43.13 -29.26
C GLN A 41 -39.98 -41.88 -29.93
N THR A 42 -40.81 -40.95 -30.38
CA THR A 42 -40.42 -39.70 -31.03
C THR A 42 -41.15 -38.50 -30.40
N PRO A 43 -40.80 -38.08 -29.16
CA PRO A 43 -41.38 -36.89 -28.54
C PRO A 43 -41.07 -35.63 -29.37
N ARG A 44 -42.07 -34.76 -29.54
CA ARG A 44 -41.94 -33.50 -30.27
C ARG A 44 -41.83 -32.28 -29.35
N PHE A 45 -41.53 -32.50 -28.09
CA PHE A 45 -41.34 -31.45 -27.08
C PHE A 45 -39.96 -31.59 -26.41
N ALA A 46 -39.51 -30.48 -25.89
CA ALA A 46 -38.29 -30.33 -25.11
C ALA A 46 -38.58 -29.45 -23.91
N GLN A 47 -37.80 -29.58 -22.87
CA GLN A 47 -37.84 -28.67 -21.72
C GLN A 47 -36.85 -27.53 -21.96
N PRO A 48 -37.28 -26.26 -21.94
CA PRO A 48 -36.38 -25.15 -22.04
C PRO A 48 -35.42 -25.11 -20.83
N GLY A 49 -34.26 -24.50 -21.01
CA GLY A 49 -33.35 -24.20 -19.91
C GLY A 49 -33.90 -23.11 -18.98
N GLU A 50 -33.32 -23.03 -17.82
CA GLU A 50 -33.59 -21.97 -16.84
C GLU A 50 -32.65 -20.79 -17.12
N PRO A 51 -33.11 -19.53 -16.98
CA PRO A 51 -32.24 -18.37 -17.13
C PRO A 51 -31.17 -18.37 -16.03
N GLY A 52 -29.96 -17.89 -16.35
CA GLY A 52 -28.91 -17.61 -15.37
C GLY A 52 -29.23 -16.39 -14.52
N SER A 53 -28.47 -16.23 -13.44
CA SER A 53 -28.54 -15.01 -12.64
C SER A 53 -27.84 -13.88 -13.39
N GLU A 54 -28.46 -12.72 -13.44
CA GLU A 54 -27.90 -11.50 -14.01
C GLU A 54 -27.92 -10.39 -12.97
N GLY A 55 -26.89 -9.54 -12.94
CA GLY A 55 -26.82 -8.42 -12.02
C GLY A 55 -25.61 -7.55 -12.27
N TRP A 56 -25.62 -6.40 -11.62
CA TRP A 56 -24.49 -5.49 -11.60
C TRP A 56 -23.60 -5.82 -10.41
N ILE A 57 -22.28 -5.87 -10.62
CA ILE A 57 -21.29 -6.04 -9.57
C ILE A 57 -20.37 -4.83 -9.54
N THR A 58 -20.02 -4.39 -8.35
CA THR A 58 -18.99 -3.39 -8.13
C THR A 58 -17.70 -4.11 -7.72
N LEU A 59 -16.67 -3.98 -8.53
CA LEU A 59 -15.33 -4.46 -8.20
C LEU A 59 -14.57 -3.35 -7.52
N GLU A 60 -14.16 -3.57 -6.29
CA GLU A 60 -13.29 -2.67 -5.55
C GLU A 60 -11.88 -3.27 -5.48
N LEU A 61 -10.93 -2.62 -6.17
CA LEU A 61 -9.52 -2.95 -6.03
C LEU A 61 -9.01 -2.28 -4.76
N LYS A 62 -8.77 -3.06 -3.72
CA LYS A 62 -8.09 -2.57 -2.51
C LYS A 62 -6.61 -2.46 -2.84
N VAL A 63 -6.19 -1.29 -3.32
CA VAL A 63 -4.78 -1.01 -3.60
C VAL A 63 -4.06 -0.85 -2.28
N LEU A 64 -3.14 -1.75 -2.03
CA LEU A 64 -2.18 -1.67 -0.95
C LEU A 64 -1.03 -0.76 -1.41
N ALA A 65 -0.40 -0.06 -0.49
CA ALA A 65 0.83 0.64 -0.80
C ALA A 65 1.99 -0.36 -0.79
N ASP A 66 2.83 -0.26 -1.82
CA ASP A 66 4.07 -1.02 -1.91
C ASP A 66 5.13 -0.43 -0.97
N VAL A 67 5.10 0.89 -0.76
CA VAL A 67 6.00 1.61 0.13
C VAL A 67 5.20 2.43 1.14
N GLY A 68 5.45 2.19 2.43
CA GLY A 68 4.88 2.97 3.52
C GLY A 68 5.87 4.03 4.03
N LEU A 69 5.46 5.31 4.05
CA LEU A 69 6.27 6.38 4.60
C LEU A 69 6.07 6.49 6.11
N VAL A 70 7.16 6.44 6.85
CA VAL A 70 7.20 6.56 8.31
C VAL A 70 8.03 7.77 8.69
N GLY A 71 7.49 8.67 9.48
CA GLY A 71 8.22 9.87 9.92
C GLY A 71 7.32 10.85 10.65
N PHE A 72 7.90 11.71 11.46
CA PHE A 72 7.20 12.73 12.22
C PHE A 72 6.47 13.75 11.32
N PRO A 73 5.52 14.53 11.85
CA PRO A 73 4.98 15.68 11.13
C PRO A 73 6.11 16.57 10.60
N ASN A 74 5.93 17.12 9.41
CA ASN A 74 6.93 17.95 8.73
C ASN A 74 8.24 17.24 8.30
N ALA A 75 8.34 15.91 8.37
CA ALA A 75 9.47 15.16 7.82
C ALA A 75 9.58 15.24 6.28
N GLY A 76 8.58 15.79 5.61
CA GLY A 76 8.56 15.96 4.16
C GLY A 76 7.80 14.88 3.39
N LYS A 77 7.03 14.01 4.06
CA LYS A 77 6.29 12.89 3.46
C LYS A 77 5.39 13.30 2.28
N SER A 78 4.50 14.24 2.51
CA SER A 78 3.56 14.69 1.46
C SER A 78 4.28 15.39 0.29
N THR A 79 5.37 16.11 0.58
CA THR A 79 6.22 16.72 -0.46
C THR A 79 6.89 15.66 -1.30
N LEU A 80 7.43 14.61 -0.66
CA LEU A 80 8.07 13.50 -1.36
C LEU A 80 7.07 12.79 -2.27
N ILE A 81 5.88 12.46 -1.77
CA ILE A 81 4.82 11.84 -2.58
C ILE A 81 4.48 12.71 -3.80
N SER A 82 4.33 14.01 -3.60
CA SER A 82 3.98 14.94 -4.68
C SER A 82 5.06 15.03 -5.76
N LYS A 83 6.34 14.85 -5.39
CA LYS A 83 7.47 14.91 -6.32
C LYS A 83 7.74 13.58 -7.01
N LEU A 84 7.54 12.47 -6.34
CA LEU A 84 7.74 11.14 -6.92
C LEU A 84 6.57 10.69 -7.77
N SER A 85 5.36 11.14 -7.46
CA SER A 85 4.15 10.73 -8.17
C SER A 85 3.99 11.44 -9.50
N ASN A 86 3.71 10.69 -10.56
CA ASN A 86 3.44 11.22 -11.90
C ASN A 86 2.05 11.85 -12.04
N ALA A 87 1.15 11.61 -11.08
CA ALA A 87 -0.19 12.19 -11.02
C ALA A 87 -0.35 12.93 -9.70
N LYS A 88 -1.30 13.87 -9.63
CA LYS A 88 -1.66 14.50 -8.36
C LYS A 88 -1.97 13.40 -7.35
N PRO A 89 -1.36 13.43 -6.14
CA PRO A 89 -1.66 12.47 -5.09
C PRO A 89 -3.17 12.35 -4.90
N LYS A 90 -3.67 11.13 -4.89
CA LYS A 90 -5.09 10.88 -4.66
C LYS A 90 -5.31 10.68 -3.17
N ILE A 91 -6.22 11.45 -2.62
CA ILE A 91 -6.78 11.19 -1.31
C ILE A 91 -7.77 10.04 -1.48
N ALA A 92 -7.45 8.88 -0.92
CA ALA A 92 -8.33 7.73 -1.01
C ALA A 92 -9.20 7.64 0.25
N ASN A 93 -10.51 7.76 0.07
CA ASN A 93 -11.47 7.52 1.14
C ASN A 93 -11.71 6.01 1.27
N TYR A 94 -10.97 5.37 2.15
CA TYR A 94 -11.25 3.99 2.50
C TYR A 94 -12.32 3.93 3.59
N PRO A 95 -13.41 3.17 3.41
CA PRO A 95 -14.51 3.13 4.37
C PRO A 95 -14.12 2.60 5.76
N PHE A 96 -12.89 2.09 5.89
CA PHE A 96 -12.33 1.54 7.12
C PHE A 96 -11.24 2.43 7.75
N THR A 97 -10.94 3.62 7.18
CA THR A 97 -9.97 4.56 7.77
C THR A 97 -10.68 5.83 8.18
N THR A 98 -10.42 6.30 9.39
CA THR A 98 -10.86 7.63 9.83
C THR A 98 -9.91 8.73 9.39
N LEU A 99 -8.68 8.37 9.01
CA LEU A 99 -7.69 9.24 8.39
C LEU A 99 -7.48 8.81 6.94
N THR A 100 -7.55 9.76 6.05
CA THR A 100 -7.39 9.52 4.60
C THR A 100 -5.91 9.53 4.24
N PRO A 101 -5.34 8.38 3.81
CA PRO A 101 -3.95 8.35 3.41
C PRO A 101 -3.73 9.10 2.10
N ASN A 102 -2.60 9.78 2.00
CA ASN A 102 -2.12 10.32 0.75
C ASN A 102 -1.40 9.22 -0.03
N LEU A 103 -1.92 8.90 -1.21
CA LEU A 103 -1.32 7.90 -2.10
C LEU A 103 -0.67 8.57 -3.30
N GLY A 104 0.51 8.11 -3.67
CA GLY A 104 1.20 8.49 -4.89
C GLY A 104 1.57 7.28 -5.72
N MET A 105 1.23 7.30 -7.01
CA MET A 105 1.71 6.31 -7.96
C MET A 105 3.02 6.79 -8.56
N VAL A 106 4.10 6.05 -8.34
CA VAL A 106 5.44 6.33 -8.82
C VAL A 106 5.71 5.49 -10.05
N ALA A 107 5.90 6.15 -11.19
CA ALA A 107 6.35 5.45 -12.38
C ALA A 107 7.83 5.10 -12.27
N TYR A 108 8.16 3.90 -12.69
CA TYR A 108 9.50 3.37 -12.77
C TYR A 108 9.80 2.90 -14.20
N ARG A 109 11.01 2.42 -14.46
CA ARG A 109 11.46 2.00 -15.81
C ARG A 109 10.52 0.96 -16.43
N ASP A 110 10.50 0.90 -17.76
CA ASP A 110 9.79 -0.13 -18.56
C ASP A 110 8.29 -0.29 -18.21
N PHE A 111 7.59 0.85 -18.05
CA PHE A 111 6.15 0.91 -17.73
C PHE A 111 5.77 0.29 -16.38
N GLN A 112 6.74 0.05 -15.52
CA GLN A 112 6.50 -0.40 -14.16
C GLN A 112 6.10 0.77 -13.26
N SER A 113 5.43 0.47 -12.17
CA SER A 113 5.02 1.46 -11.18
C SER A 113 4.84 0.81 -9.82
N PHE A 114 4.96 1.60 -8.78
CA PHE A 114 4.66 1.20 -7.41
C PHE A 114 3.92 2.32 -6.68
N VAL A 115 3.20 1.97 -5.64
CA VAL A 115 2.38 2.91 -4.87
C VAL A 115 3.08 3.24 -3.56
N ILE A 116 3.23 4.55 -3.29
CA ILE A 116 3.71 5.07 -2.01
C ILE A 116 2.51 5.60 -1.22
N ALA A 117 2.44 5.29 0.06
CA ALA A 117 1.44 5.84 0.98
C ALA A 117 2.10 6.57 2.15
N ASP A 118 1.57 7.74 2.49
CA ASP A 118 1.77 8.34 3.81
C ASP A 118 0.91 7.58 4.82
N ILE A 119 1.52 7.10 5.90
CA ILE A 119 0.83 6.39 6.98
C ILE A 119 0.46 7.42 8.05
N PRO A 120 -0.73 8.05 7.96
CA PRO A 120 -1.14 9.03 8.96
C PRO A 120 -1.47 8.35 10.28
N GLY A 121 -1.12 8.99 11.39
CA GLY A 121 -1.54 8.56 12.72
C GLY A 121 -0.68 7.49 13.38
N ILE A 122 0.49 7.13 12.82
CA ILE A 122 1.47 6.33 13.58
C ILE A 122 2.02 7.15 14.76
N ILE A 123 2.10 8.47 14.62
CA ILE A 123 2.83 9.35 15.55
C ILE A 123 1.91 10.20 16.43
N GLU A 124 0.65 10.42 16.06
CA GLU A 124 -0.28 11.23 16.86
C GLU A 124 -1.26 10.35 17.65
N GLY A 125 -0.84 9.85 18.83
CA GLY A 125 -1.73 9.24 19.79
C GLY A 125 -1.99 7.75 19.61
N ALA A 126 -1.07 6.98 19.06
CA ALA A 126 -1.14 5.51 19.00
C ALA A 126 -1.28 4.89 20.41
N SER A 127 -0.75 5.56 21.45
CA SER A 127 -0.86 5.17 22.85
C SER A 127 -2.24 5.41 23.47
N GLU A 128 -3.11 6.21 22.85
CA GLU A 128 -4.45 6.54 23.37
C GLU A 128 -5.57 5.59 22.93
N GLY A 129 -5.26 4.44 22.34
CA GLY A 129 -6.25 3.38 22.07
C GLY A 129 -7.32 3.71 21.03
N LYS A 130 -7.19 4.80 20.29
CA LYS A 130 -8.08 5.09 19.16
C LYS A 130 -7.63 4.28 17.94
N GLY A 131 -8.14 3.08 17.80
CA GLY A 131 -7.82 2.04 16.82
C GLY A 131 -7.95 2.38 15.32
N ILE A 132 -7.47 3.55 14.91
CA ILE A 132 -7.65 4.17 13.60
C ILE A 132 -6.66 3.62 12.57
N GLY A 133 -5.45 3.30 13.01
CA GLY A 133 -4.40 2.76 12.14
C GLY A 133 -4.44 1.23 11.93
N LEU A 134 -5.03 0.45 12.86
CA LEU A 134 -5.00 -1.01 12.86
C LEU A 134 -5.50 -1.68 11.58
N ARG A 135 -6.51 -1.12 10.93
CA ARG A 135 -7.05 -1.67 9.69
C ARG A 135 -6.23 -1.27 8.46
N PHE A 136 -5.64 -0.08 8.48
CA PHE A 136 -4.81 0.40 7.37
C PHE A 136 -3.47 -0.35 7.33
N LEU A 137 -2.83 -0.58 8.47
CA LEU A 137 -1.57 -1.32 8.56
C LEU A 137 -1.72 -2.81 8.26
N ARG A 138 -2.88 -3.42 8.53
CA ARG A 138 -3.19 -4.78 8.07
C ARG A 138 -3.09 -4.92 6.54
N HIS A 139 -3.25 -3.83 5.82
CA HIS A 139 -3.16 -3.80 4.36
C HIS A 139 -1.75 -3.50 3.84
N ILE A 140 -0.84 -2.99 4.68
CA ILE A 140 0.60 -2.86 4.40
C ILE A 140 1.33 -4.20 4.68
N GLU A 141 0.66 -5.15 5.32
CA GLU A 141 1.25 -6.35 5.90
C GLU A 141 1.88 -7.35 4.91
N ARG A 142 1.57 -7.33 3.63
CA ARG A 142 1.98 -8.47 2.80
C ARG A 142 3.24 -8.31 1.96
N ASN A 143 3.67 -7.14 1.50
CA ASN A 143 4.89 -7.00 0.70
C ASN A 143 5.44 -5.56 0.66
N SER A 144 5.28 -4.78 1.70
CA SER A 144 5.63 -3.36 1.67
C SER A 144 7.02 -3.11 2.24
N VAL A 145 7.72 -2.17 1.63
CA VAL A 145 8.96 -1.60 2.15
C VAL A 145 8.61 -0.40 3.03
N LEU A 146 9.26 -0.26 4.17
CA LEU A 146 9.12 0.93 5.02
C LEU A 146 10.20 1.95 4.67
N LEU A 147 9.80 3.18 4.37
CA LEU A 147 10.71 4.29 4.17
C LEU A 147 10.64 5.24 5.38
N TYR A 148 11.65 5.17 6.26
CA TYR A 148 11.79 6.11 7.37
C TYR A 148 12.31 7.44 6.85
N MET A 149 11.62 8.53 7.15
CA MET A 149 11.95 9.87 6.70
C MET A 149 12.43 10.70 7.88
N LEU A 150 13.72 10.96 7.95
CA LEU A 150 14.39 11.64 9.05
C LEU A 150 14.99 12.97 8.53
N PRO A 151 14.45 14.14 8.92
CA PRO A 151 14.99 15.43 8.52
C PRO A 151 16.38 15.65 9.10
N VAL A 152 17.31 16.16 8.30
CA VAL A 152 18.66 16.57 8.77
C VAL A 152 18.65 17.91 9.48
N ILE A 153 17.54 18.66 9.41
CA ILE A 153 17.37 19.95 10.05
C ILE A 153 16.17 19.97 11.00
N SER A 154 16.28 20.78 12.07
CA SER A 154 15.21 21.18 12.99
C SER A 154 15.07 22.70 13.01
N GLU A 155 14.23 23.22 13.89
CA GLU A 155 14.14 24.67 14.15
C GLU A 155 15.43 25.26 14.74
N GLU A 156 16.24 24.43 15.39
CA GLU A 156 17.49 24.80 16.04
C GLU A 156 18.70 24.74 15.08
N GLY A 157 18.53 24.19 13.87
CA GLY A 157 19.57 24.05 12.85
C GLY A 157 19.81 22.62 12.39
N VAL A 158 21.06 22.34 11.96
CA VAL A 158 21.48 20.99 11.52
C VAL A 158 21.53 20.05 12.72
N ARG A 159 20.87 18.90 12.58
CA ARG A 159 20.75 17.88 13.64
C ARG A 159 21.97 16.99 13.72
N SER A 160 22.28 16.55 14.91
CA SER A 160 23.31 15.54 15.14
C SER A 160 22.86 14.14 14.72
N ALA A 161 23.81 13.25 14.48
CA ALA A 161 23.49 11.84 14.17
C ALA A 161 22.78 11.13 15.35
N GLU A 162 23.10 11.53 16.59
CA GLU A 162 22.48 11.02 17.80
C GLU A 162 20.97 11.37 17.86
N GLU A 163 20.62 12.60 17.53
CA GLU A 163 19.22 13.05 17.47
C GLU A 163 18.43 12.32 16.38
N ILE A 164 19.04 12.13 15.22
CA ILE A 164 18.43 11.39 14.09
C ILE A 164 18.24 9.92 14.46
N LEU A 165 19.23 9.32 15.12
CA LEU A 165 19.13 7.93 15.57
C LEU A 165 18.08 7.76 16.68
N HIS A 166 17.99 8.71 17.59
CA HIS A 166 16.96 8.72 18.63
C HIS A 166 15.54 8.81 18.02
N GLU A 167 15.35 9.69 17.03
CA GLU A 167 14.08 9.78 16.30
C GLU A 167 13.74 8.46 15.61
N TYR A 168 14.70 7.84 14.94
CA TYR A 168 14.53 6.53 14.32
C TYR A 168 14.08 5.46 15.33
N GLN A 169 14.69 5.44 16.53
CA GLN A 169 14.33 4.51 17.59
C GLN A 169 12.91 4.74 18.12
N ILE A 170 12.49 6.01 18.25
CA ILE A 170 11.11 6.34 18.63
C ILE A 170 10.13 5.78 17.59
N LEU A 171 10.39 6.02 16.30
CA LEU A 171 9.54 5.52 15.21
C LEU A 171 9.47 3.99 15.19
N GLN A 172 10.58 3.30 15.42
CA GLN A 172 10.61 1.85 15.54
C GLN A 172 9.79 1.34 16.73
N ASN A 173 9.92 2.00 17.89
CA ASN A 173 9.15 1.63 19.08
C ASN A 173 7.65 1.81 18.87
N GLU A 174 7.23 2.87 18.20
CA GLU A 174 5.83 3.09 17.86
C GLU A 174 5.29 2.03 16.90
N LEU A 175 6.06 1.69 15.87
CA LEU A 175 5.70 0.60 14.96
C LEU A 175 5.61 -0.75 15.70
N ASN A 176 6.55 -1.03 16.61
CA ASN A 176 6.56 -2.24 17.43
C ASN A 176 5.34 -2.35 18.33
N GLN A 177 4.97 -1.26 18.99
CA GLN A 177 3.75 -1.22 19.82
C GLN A 177 2.49 -1.43 19.00
N TYR A 178 2.53 -1.02 17.74
CA TYR A 178 1.42 -1.12 16.83
C TYR A 178 1.28 -2.53 16.22
N ASN A 179 2.32 -3.04 15.57
CA ASN A 179 2.45 -4.39 15.06
C ASN A 179 3.93 -4.79 14.97
N PRO A 180 4.42 -5.70 15.83
CA PRO A 180 5.81 -6.16 15.80
C PRO A 180 6.28 -6.71 14.46
N GLU A 181 5.38 -7.30 13.65
CA GLU A 181 5.70 -7.84 12.32
C GLU A 181 6.18 -6.76 11.31
N LEU A 182 5.89 -5.48 11.58
CA LEU A 182 6.37 -4.39 10.74
C LEU A 182 7.88 -4.15 10.89
N LEU A 183 8.49 -4.58 12.00
CA LEU A 183 9.93 -4.46 12.19
C LEU A 183 10.73 -5.50 11.39
N ASP A 184 10.09 -6.60 10.98
CA ASP A 184 10.71 -7.63 10.15
C ASP A 184 10.69 -7.28 8.65
N LYS A 185 10.08 -6.15 8.29
CA LYS A 185 9.97 -5.69 6.90
C LYS A 185 11.29 -5.13 6.38
N ASN A 186 11.46 -5.24 5.07
CA ASN A 186 12.50 -4.50 4.37
C ASN A 186 12.30 -3.00 4.62
N TYR A 187 13.37 -2.29 4.91
CA TYR A 187 13.31 -0.86 5.15
C TYR A 187 14.44 -0.09 4.50
N LEU A 188 14.22 1.20 4.34
CA LEU A 188 15.20 2.19 3.92
C LEU A 188 15.05 3.44 4.78
N VAL A 189 16.14 4.13 5.04
CA VAL A 189 16.16 5.40 5.77
C VAL A 189 16.52 6.52 4.80
N ALA A 190 15.62 7.48 4.64
CA ALA A 190 15.88 8.70 3.90
C ALA A 190 16.18 9.85 4.84
N LEU A 191 17.40 10.36 4.79
CA LEU A 191 17.73 11.67 5.37
C LEU A 191 17.10 12.74 4.47
N THR A 192 16.16 13.50 5.00
CA THR A 192 15.36 14.45 4.21
C THR A 192 15.80 15.89 4.47
N LYS A 193 15.38 16.80 3.57
CA LYS A 193 15.71 18.23 3.61
C LYS A 193 17.24 18.50 3.54
N CYS A 194 17.95 17.67 2.78
CA CYS A 194 19.40 17.78 2.63
C CYS A 194 19.84 19.06 1.90
N ASP A 195 18.92 19.74 1.22
CA ASP A 195 19.15 21.07 0.62
C ASP A 195 19.42 22.18 1.65
N ALA A 196 19.09 21.95 2.92
CA ALA A 196 19.27 22.93 3.99
C ALA A 196 20.52 22.67 4.87
N ALA A 197 21.33 21.68 4.52
CA ALA A 197 22.61 21.37 5.17
C ALA A 197 23.74 21.27 4.13
N SER A 198 24.97 21.48 4.54
CA SER A 198 26.13 21.29 3.67
C SER A 198 26.41 19.80 3.45
N GLN A 199 27.08 19.47 2.35
CA GLN A 199 27.45 18.08 2.07
C GLN A 199 28.39 17.51 3.14
N GLU A 200 29.23 18.33 3.72
CA GLU A 200 30.18 17.94 4.79
C GLU A 200 29.40 17.50 6.05
N GLU A 201 28.36 18.26 6.45
CA GLU A 201 27.51 17.94 7.59
C GLU A 201 26.72 16.65 7.35
N ILE A 202 26.17 16.46 6.14
CA ILE A 202 25.45 15.24 5.76
C ILE A 202 26.39 14.03 5.82
N ASP A 203 27.59 14.15 5.29
CA ASP A 203 28.59 13.08 5.30
C ASP A 203 29.05 12.75 6.73
N GLU A 204 29.16 13.75 7.61
CA GLU A 204 29.46 13.53 9.03
C GLU A 204 28.35 12.78 9.74
N ILE A 205 27.09 13.14 9.50
CA ILE A 205 25.92 12.42 10.01
C ILE A 205 25.96 10.95 9.53
N LYS A 206 26.14 10.72 8.24
CA LYS A 206 26.18 9.37 7.67
C LYS A 206 27.30 8.51 8.25
N LYS A 207 28.49 9.10 8.52
CA LYS A 207 29.61 8.38 9.13
C LYS A 207 29.34 7.90 10.55
N LYS A 208 28.51 8.63 11.30
CA LYS A 208 28.16 8.31 12.68
C LYS A 208 26.98 7.37 12.82
N LEU A 209 26.15 7.23 11.77
CA LEU A 209 25.06 6.29 11.75
C LEU A 209 25.57 4.83 11.64
N PRO A 210 24.79 3.84 12.14
CA PRO A 210 25.15 2.44 12.06
C PRO A 210 25.36 1.99 10.61
N LYS A 211 26.47 1.31 10.32
CA LYS A 211 26.81 0.83 8.95
C LYS A 211 25.79 -0.20 8.39
N SER A 212 25.04 -0.86 9.27
CA SER A 212 23.98 -1.77 8.88
C SER A 212 22.69 -1.09 8.44
N MET A 213 22.56 0.22 8.73
CA MET A 213 21.38 1.00 8.38
C MET A 213 21.47 1.43 6.91
N PRO A 214 20.51 1.03 6.06
CA PRO A 214 20.49 1.44 4.66
C PRO A 214 20.02 2.90 4.57
N VAL A 215 20.95 3.83 4.34
CA VAL A 215 20.68 5.27 4.37
C VAL A 215 20.88 5.89 2.99
N ILE A 216 19.97 6.77 2.59
CA ILE A 216 20.09 7.68 1.45
C ILE A 216 19.75 9.10 1.87
N ASP A 217 20.50 10.08 1.38
CA ASP A 217 20.25 11.50 1.56
C ASP A 217 19.45 12.05 0.38
N VAL A 218 18.37 12.76 0.66
CA VAL A 218 17.46 13.25 -0.38
C VAL A 218 16.99 14.68 -0.10
N SER A 219 16.67 15.39 -1.17
CA SER A 219 15.88 16.61 -1.08
C SER A 219 14.69 16.53 -2.06
N SER A 220 13.50 16.61 -1.53
CA SER A 220 12.28 16.69 -2.35
C SER A 220 12.13 18.05 -3.04
N VAL A 221 12.77 19.10 -2.54
CA VAL A 221 12.70 20.46 -3.09
C VAL A 221 13.58 20.59 -4.32
N THR A 222 14.84 20.16 -4.21
CA THR A 222 15.83 20.19 -5.30
C THR A 222 15.81 18.94 -6.17
N GLU A 223 15.01 17.95 -5.82
CA GLU A 223 14.92 16.62 -6.46
C GLU A 223 16.23 15.82 -6.38
N TYR A 224 17.11 16.20 -5.44
CA TYR A 224 18.39 15.56 -5.20
C TYR A 224 18.22 14.10 -4.75
N HIS A 225 18.86 13.17 -5.43
CA HIS A 225 18.85 11.73 -5.22
C HIS A 225 17.45 11.05 -5.28
N LEU A 226 16.44 11.71 -5.87
CA LEU A 226 15.11 11.08 -5.99
C LEU A 226 15.09 9.92 -6.98
N SER A 227 15.94 9.95 -8.02
CA SER A 227 16.07 8.83 -8.96
C SER A 227 16.70 7.63 -8.31
N GLU A 228 17.77 7.83 -7.54
CA GLU A 228 18.45 6.80 -6.76
C GLU A 228 17.53 6.21 -5.69
N LEU A 229 16.72 7.05 -5.05
CA LEU A 229 15.71 6.59 -4.09
C LEU A 229 14.70 5.64 -4.75
N LYS A 230 14.22 5.97 -5.97
CA LYS A 230 13.32 5.08 -6.73
C LYS A 230 13.99 3.73 -7.04
N ASP A 231 15.25 3.75 -7.46
CA ASP A 231 16.01 2.53 -7.77
C ASP A 231 16.21 1.66 -6.53
N LEU A 232 16.52 2.26 -5.38
CA LEU A 232 16.68 1.54 -4.12
C LEU A 232 15.36 0.96 -3.62
N LEU A 233 14.27 1.72 -3.67
CA LEU A 233 12.94 1.24 -3.28
C LEU A 233 12.49 0.08 -4.17
N TRP A 234 12.66 0.21 -5.49
CA TRP A 234 12.32 -0.87 -6.44
C TRP A 234 13.10 -2.14 -6.16
N LYS A 235 14.40 -2.02 -5.90
CA LYS A 235 15.25 -3.17 -5.55
C LYS A 235 14.75 -3.87 -4.28
N ARG A 236 14.37 -3.10 -3.26
CA ARG A 236 13.84 -3.64 -1.98
C ARG A 236 12.47 -4.30 -2.12
N LEU A 237 11.65 -3.84 -3.09
CA LEU A 237 10.36 -4.45 -3.39
C LEU A 237 10.50 -5.78 -4.15
N ALA A 238 11.63 -6.00 -4.83
CA ALA A 238 11.92 -7.21 -5.58
C ALA A 238 12.64 -8.31 -4.73
N GLU A 239 13.13 -7.96 -3.54
CA GLU A 239 13.73 -8.89 -2.57
C GLU A 239 12.64 -9.60 -1.73
#